data_8e7b2681cbf6a88c97c3c8c9cd861aeb
#
_entry.id   8e7b2681cbf6a88c97c3c8c9cd861aeb
#
_cell.length_a   1.000
_cell.length_b   1.000
_cell.length_c   1.000
_cell.angle_alpha   90.00
_cell.angle_beta   90.00
_cell.angle_gamma   90.00
#
_symmetry.space_group_name_H-M   'P 1'
#
loop_
_entity.id
_entity.type
_entity.pdbx_description
1 polymer ?
#
loop_
_entity_poly.entity_id
_entity_poly.type
_entity_poly.pdbx_seq_one_letter_code
_entity_poly.pdbx_strand_id
1 'polypeptide(L)'
;MDCSIKSAFVNAGFGAWYPKGSERLERSMIYHGCSHEMLFTREPFADMDTSKPYRIKYHALKKAIEQGYTHIIWLDCSLWFTRSPNELMDKLNHDGGFFIQSGYNLAQTCNDNDLVFGKLNRDEAELLPEMWTCIFGFNLLTDKGQKCWHYVEQAFNVGVFDTPRDHANGSADPRYLHARQDQTAVSLAYHLSGYDCAFPPNGIVADYKDNEHSLLFRQGL
;
A
#
# COMPACT_ATOMS: atom_id res chain seq x y z
N MET A 1 17.81 23.25 -5.78
CA MET A 1 18.20 21.85 -5.55
C MET A 1 17.69 21.06 -6.74
N ASP A 2 18.58 20.42 -7.44
CA ASP A 2 18.22 19.56 -8.58
C ASP A 2 17.57 18.30 -8.01
N CYS A 3 16.23 18.28 -7.92
CA CYS A 3 15.49 17.13 -7.44
C CYS A 3 15.46 16.09 -8.58
N SER A 4 16.56 15.36 -8.74
CA SER A 4 16.59 14.25 -9.68
C SER A 4 15.54 13.22 -9.31
N ILE A 5 14.76 12.77 -10.28
CA ILE A 5 13.81 11.67 -10.11
C ILE A 5 14.62 10.43 -9.73
N LYS A 6 14.30 9.87 -8.55
CA LYS A 6 14.86 8.59 -8.09
C LYS A 6 13.69 7.67 -7.74
N SER A 7 13.55 6.60 -8.50
CA SER A 7 12.38 5.70 -8.43
C SER A 7 12.75 4.32 -7.92
N ALA A 8 11.87 3.74 -7.09
CA ALA A 8 12.03 2.40 -6.57
C ALA A 8 10.71 1.65 -6.42
N PHE A 9 10.79 0.34 -6.64
CA PHE A 9 9.84 -0.63 -6.13
C PHE A 9 10.29 -1.10 -4.75
N VAL A 10 9.39 -1.05 -3.78
CA VAL A 10 9.66 -1.40 -2.39
C VAL A 10 8.87 -2.64 -2.00
N ASN A 11 9.54 -3.61 -1.41
CA ASN A 11 8.93 -4.80 -0.86
C ASN A 11 9.61 -5.16 0.46
N ALA A 12 8.85 -5.65 1.41
CA ALA A 12 9.41 -6.21 2.63
C ALA A 12 8.53 -7.36 3.14
N GLY A 13 9.16 -8.42 3.63
CA GLY A 13 8.45 -9.55 4.21
C GLY A 13 9.42 -10.46 4.95
N PHE A 14 9.04 -10.90 6.14
CA PHE A 14 9.84 -11.77 6.99
C PHE A 14 9.05 -13.00 7.44
N GLY A 15 9.73 -13.96 8.10
CA GLY A 15 9.13 -15.21 8.55
C GLY A 15 9.24 -16.32 7.51
N ALA A 16 8.41 -17.36 7.63
CA ALA A 16 8.61 -18.61 6.86
C ALA A 16 8.24 -18.51 5.37
N TRP A 17 7.22 -17.70 5.02
CA TRP A 17 6.62 -17.70 3.68
C TRP A 17 6.89 -16.43 2.88
N TYR A 18 6.85 -15.27 3.52
CA TYR A 18 6.97 -13.98 2.85
C TYR A 18 8.31 -13.79 2.10
N PRO A 19 9.49 -14.24 2.59
CA PRO A 19 10.73 -14.15 1.84
C PRO A 19 10.68 -14.91 0.50
N LYS A 20 10.00 -16.05 0.43
CA LYS A 20 9.82 -16.82 -0.82
C LYS A 20 8.94 -16.07 -1.82
N GLY A 21 7.88 -15.43 -1.34
CA GLY A 21 7.04 -14.56 -2.16
C GLY A 21 7.80 -13.36 -2.71
N SER A 22 8.61 -12.71 -1.85
CA SER A 22 9.51 -11.62 -2.24
C SER A 22 10.49 -12.05 -3.33
N GLU A 23 11.10 -13.23 -3.20
CA GLU A 23 12.01 -13.77 -4.21
C GLU A 23 11.31 -14.04 -5.56
N ARG A 24 10.09 -14.59 -5.52
CA ARG A 24 9.28 -14.81 -6.73
C ARG A 24 8.95 -13.49 -7.41
N LEU A 25 8.54 -12.47 -6.63
CA LEU A 25 8.25 -11.14 -7.14
C LEU A 25 9.48 -10.54 -7.83
N GLU A 26 10.64 -10.54 -7.17
CA GLU A 26 11.91 -10.04 -7.70
C GLU A 26 12.28 -10.72 -9.01
N ARG A 27 12.23 -12.06 -9.06
CA ARG A 27 12.51 -12.84 -10.27
C ARG A 27 11.58 -12.46 -11.42
N SER A 28 10.29 -12.27 -11.14
CA SER A 28 9.32 -11.87 -12.18
C SER A 28 9.62 -10.47 -12.72
N MET A 29 10.04 -9.54 -11.86
CA MET A 29 10.41 -8.19 -12.28
C MET A 29 11.67 -8.19 -13.17
N ILE A 30 12.70 -8.96 -12.79
CA ILE A 30 13.91 -9.12 -13.57
C ILE A 30 13.56 -9.74 -14.94
N TYR A 31 12.77 -10.82 -14.93
CA TYR A 31 12.36 -11.51 -16.17
C TYR A 31 11.63 -10.58 -17.14
N HIS A 32 10.80 -9.67 -16.65
CA HIS A 32 10.05 -8.70 -17.44
C HIS A 32 10.76 -7.35 -17.63
N GLY A 33 12.07 -7.28 -17.37
CA GLY A 33 12.92 -6.14 -17.73
C GLY A 33 12.67 -4.90 -16.86
N CYS A 34 12.56 -5.06 -15.55
CA CYS A 34 12.50 -3.92 -14.63
C CYS A 34 13.77 -3.06 -14.76
N SER A 35 13.59 -1.77 -15.01
CA SER A 35 14.68 -0.78 -15.14
C SER A 35 14.84 0.14 -13.92
N HIS A 36 14.01 -0.07 -12.88
CA HIS A 36 14.02 0.72 -11.64
C HIS A 36 14.67 -0.05 -10.49
N GLU A 37 15.09 0.68 -9.47
CA GLU A 37 15.64 0.08 -8.26
C GLU A 37 14.59 -0.81 -7.56
N MET A 38 15.08 -1.94 -7.02
CA MET A 38 14.28 -2.88 -6.23
C MET A 38 14.81 -2.91 -4.80
N LEU A 39 14.10 -2.27 -3.87
CA LEU A 39 14.44 -2.23 -2.45
C LEU A 39 13.67 -3.32 -1.71
N PHE A 40 14.21 -4.54 -1.74
CA PHE A 40 13.56 -5.74 -1.18
C PHE A 40 14.25 -6.18 0.10
N THR A 41 13.46 -6.23 1.19
CA THR A 41 13.93 -6.60 2.54
C THR A 41 13.24 -7.89 2.96
N ARG A 42 14.04 -8.91 3.36
CA ARG A 42 13.54 -10.24 3.76
C ARG A 42 13.69 -10.54 5.26
N GLU A 43 14.22 -9.57 5.98
CA GLU A 43 14.39 -9.61 7.44
C GLU A 43 13.65 -8.44 8.09
N PRO A 44 13.20 -8.57 9.34
CA PRO A 44 12.60 -7.46 10.05
C PRO A 44 13.63 -6.32 10.24
N PHE A 45 13.15 -5.09 10.25
CA PHE A 45 13.99 -3.94 10.58
C PHE A 45 14.38 -4.00 12.07
N ALA A 46 15.57 -3.54 12.40
CA ALA A 46 16.14 -3.67 13.75
C ALA A 46 15.31 -2.95 14.84
N ASP A 47 14.61 -1.89 14.45
CA ASP A 47 13.75 -1.07 15.31
C ASP A 47 12.26 -1.47 15.23
N MET A 48 11.94 -2.57 14.54
CA MET A 48 10.57 -3.02 14.33
C MET A 48 10.13 -3.99 15.44
N ASP A 49 8.96 -3.74 16.00
CA ASP A 49 8.24 -4.72 16.83
C ASP A 49 7.64 -5.82 15.93
N THR A 50 8.24 -7.01 15.95
CA THR A 50 7.80 -8.15 15.12
C THR A 50 6.45 -8.74 15.51
N SER A 51 5.92 -8.41 16.69
CA SER A 51 4.55 -8.75 17.08
C SER A 51 3.49 -7.97 16.30
N LYS A 52 3.91 -6.89 15.61
CA LYS A 52 3.09 -6.01 14.80
C LYS A 52 3.51 -6.06 13.32
N PRO A 53 3.27 -7.16 12.62
CA PRO A 53 3.88 -7.44 11.32
C PRO A 53 3.49 -6.44 10.23
N TYR A 54 2.31 -5.81 10.31
CA TYR A 54 1.86 -4.81 9.31
C TYR A 54 2.69 -3.53 9.34
N ARG A 55 3.42 -3.25 10.42
CA ARG A 55 4.35 -2.11 10.53
C ARG A 55 5.54 -2.19 9.57
N ILE A 56 5.87 -3.39 9.07
CA ILE A 56 7.00 -3.57 8.14
C ILE A 56 6.86 -2.69 6.90
N LYS A 57 5.65 -2.50 6.43
CA LYS A 57 5.35 -1.66 5.25
C LYS A 57 5.79 -0.22 5.47
N TYR A 58 5.45 0.36 6.62
CA TYR A 58 5.87 1.70 7.00
C TYR A 58 7.41 1.81 7.08
N HIS A 59 8.09 0.88 7.78
CA HIS A 59 9.54 0.89 7.92
C HIS A 59 10.26 0.81 6.57
N ALA A 60 9.77 -0.04 5.66
CA ALA A 60 10.34 -0.18 4.33
C ALA A 60 10.20 1.10 3.49
N LEU A 61 9.01 1.70 3.48
CA LEU A 61 8.74 2.95 2.78
C LEU A 61 9.57 4.11 3.35
N LYS A 62 9.62 4.24 4.69
CA LYS A 62 10.43 5.25 5.37
C LYS A 62 11.92 5.13 4.99
N LYS A 63 12.46 3.92 5.00
CA LYS A 63 13.86 3.68 4.59
C LYS A 63 14.12 4.09 3.14
N ALA A 64 13.19 3.80 2.22
CA ALA A 64 13.32 4.24 0.83
C ALA A 64 13.36 5.77 0.72
N ILE A 65 12.49 6.47 1.46
CA ILE A 65 12.44 7.94 1.49
C ILE A 65 13.73 8.52 2.08
N GLU A 66 14.23 7.96 3.19
CA GLU A 66 15.50 8.37 3.81
C GLU A 66 16.70 8.18 2.87
N GLN A 67 16.64 7.24 1.93
CA GLN A 67 17.63 7.02 0.87
C GLN A 67 17.44 7.97 -0.33
N GLY A 68 16.46 8.89 -0.26
CA GLY A 68 16.21 9.93 -1.25
C GLY A 68 15.39 9.48 -2.45
N TYR A 69 14.67 8.35 -2.37
CA TYR A 69 13.73 7.98 -3.41
C TYR A 69 12.49 8.88 -3.36
N THR A 70 12.07 9.36 -4.53
CA THR A 70 10.97 10.31 -4.68
C THR A 70 9.74 9.69 -5.33
N HIS A 71 9.92 8.64 -6.13
CA HIS A 71 8.86 7.88 -6.78
C HIS A 71 8.89 6.46 -6.24
N ILE A 72 7.89 6.10 -5.44
CA ILE A 72 7.90 4.86 -4.67
C ILE A 72 6.62 4.08 -4.96
N ILE A 73 6.78 2.80 -5.32
CA ILE A 73 5.67 1.84 -5.42
C ILE A 73 5.93 0.70 -4.47
N TRP A 74 5.02 0.50 -3.53
CA TRP A 74 4.96 -0.68 -2.68
C TRP A 74 4.38 -1.86 -3.44
N LEU A 75 4.96 -3.05 -3.21
CA LEU A 75 4.49 -4.34 -3.74
C LEU A 75 4.46 -5.38 -2.64
N ASP A 76 3.35 -6.06 -2.42
CA ASP A 76 3.28 -7.17 -1.46
C ASP A 76 4.00 -8.42 -1.98
N CYS A 77 4.48 -9.25 -1.06
CA CYS A 77 5.12 -10.54 -1.37
C CYS A 77 4.20 -11.54 -2.08
N SER A 78 2.89 -11.31 -2.05
CA SER A 78 1.90 -12.15 -2.74
C SER A 78 1.81 -11.90 -4.25
N LEU A 79 2.47 -10.86 -4.76
CA LEU A 79 2.41 -10.45 -6.16
C LEU A 79 3.52 -11.07 -6.99
N TRP A 80 3.32 -11.12 -8.32
CA TRP A 80 4.36 -11.26 -9.34
C TRP A 80 3.89 -10.65 -10.64
N PHE A 81 4.84 -10.21 -11.46
CA PHE A 81 4.56 -9.57 -12.74
C PHE A 81 4.36 -10.58 -13.86
N THR A 82 3.48 -10.26 -14.80
CA THR A 82 3.24 -10.97 -16.05
C THR A 82 3.66 -10.16 -17.26
N ARG A 83 3.97 -8.87 -17.06
CA ARG A 83 4.48 -7.91 -18.05
C ARG A 83 5.46 -6.96 -17.40
N SER A 84 5.98 -5.99 -18.16
CA SER A 84 6.96 -5.05 -17.66
C SER A 84 6.45 -4.23 -16.47
N PRO A 85 7.15 -4.20 -15.33
CA PRO A 85 6.79 -3.37 -14.19
C PRO A 85 6.97 -1.86 -14.46
N ASN A 86 7.72 -1.49 -15.50
CA ASN A 86 7.99 -0.08 -15.82
C ASN A 86 6.72 0.70 -16.11
N GLU A 87 5.69 0.05 -16.67
CA GLU A 87 4.38 0.67 -16.92
C GLU A 87 3.74 1.25 -15.65
N LEU A 88 3.98 0.67 -14.48
CA LEU A 88 3.47 1.21 -13.20
C LEU A 88 4.19 2.49 -12.82
N MET A 89 5.50 2.55 -13.07
CA MET A 89 6.28 3.75 -12.76
C MET A 89 5.91 4.89 -13.71
N ASP A 90 5.64 4.58 -14.98
CA ASP A 90 5.16 5.57 -15.95
C ASP A 90 3.80 6.14 -15.53
N LYS A 91 2.89 5.29 -15.03
CA LYS A 91 1.61 5.73 -14.46
C LYS A 91 1.81 6.61 -13.22
N LEU A 92 2.68 6.22 -12.30
CA LEU A 92 2.99 7.02 -11.11
C LEU A 92 3.54 8.39 -11.50
N ASN A 93 4.41 8.47 -12.49
CA ASN A 93 4.97 9.72 -13.00
C ASN A 93 3.89 10.63 -13.59
N HIS A 94 2.94 10.04 -14.33
CA HIS A 94 1.87 10.79 -14.99
C HIS A 94 0.81 11.29 -13.99
N ASP A 95 0.35 10.40 -13.09
CA ASP A 95 -0.83 10.64 -12.24
C ASP A 95 -0.45 11.18 -10.85
N GLY A 96 0.84 11.16 -10.50
CA GLY A 96 1.37 11.58 -9.20
C GLY A 96 1.07 10.60 -8.05
N GLY A 97 0.24 9.59 -8.29
CA GLY A 97 -0.13 8.54 -7.36
C GLY A 97 -0.61 7.28 -8.09
N PHE A 98 -0.48 6.14 -7.44
CA PHE A 98 -0.96 4.86 -7.94
C PHE A 98 -1.69 4.11 -6.83
N PHE A 99 -3.00 3.97 -6.95
CA PHE A 99 -3.86 3.31 -5.96
C PHE A 99 -4.93 2.48 -6.66
N ILE A 100 -5.36 1.39 -6.01
CA ILE A 100 -6.41 0.51 -6.51
C ILE A 100 -7.49 0.37 -5.43
N GLN A 101 -8.75 0.48 -5.80
CA GLN A 101 -9.86 0.25 -4.88
C GLN A 101 -9.96 -1.24 -4.52
N SER A 102 -10.27 -1.55 -3.26
CA SER A 102 -10.40 -2.93 -2.79
C SER A 102 -11.76 -3.58 -3.07
N GLY A 103 -12.76 -2.75 -3.37
CA GLY A 103 -14.17 -3.18 -3.44
C GLY A 103 -14.94 -3.00 -2.13
N TYR A 104 -14.28 -2.63 -1.03
CA TYR A 104 -14.90 -2.20 0.23
C TYR A 104 -14.92 -0.67 0.32
N ASN A 105 -15.62 -0.14 1.32
CA ASN A 105 -15.59 1.26 1.70
C ASN A 105 -15.04 1.45 3.13
N LEU A 106 -14.72 2.68 3.51
CA LEU A 106 -14.14 2.96 4.82
C LEU A 106 -15.11 2.72 5.98
N ALA A 107 -16.43 2.79 5.76
CA ALA A 107 -17.40 2.44 6.79
C ALA A 107 -17.32 0.95 7.17
N GLN A 108 -16.90 0.10 6.25
CA GLN A 108 -16.77 -1.35 6.45
C GLN A 108 -15.44 -1.75 7.11
N THR A 109 -14.39 -0.95 6.94
CA THR A 109 -13.00 -1.37 7.25
C THR A 109 -12.26 -0.45 8.22
N CYS A 110 -12.86 0.66 8.64
CA CYS A 110 -12.33 1.51 9.69
C CYS A 110 -13.12 1.33 10.98
N ASN A 111 -12.44 1.14 12.11
CA ASN A 111 -13.10 1.24 13.42
C ASN A 111 -13.41 2.71 13.75
N ASP A 112 -14.07 2.95 14.89
CA ASP A 112 -14.48 4.30 15.25
C ASP A 112 -13.29 5.23 15.51
N ASN A 113 -12.18 4.72 16.07
CA ASN A 113 -10.95 5.51 16.31
C ASN A 113 -10.25 5.85 14.99
N ASP A 114 -10.24 4.91 14.03
CA ASP A 114 -9.67 5.16 12.70
C ASP A 114 -10.45 6.25 11.97
N LEU A 115 -11.78 6.27 12.10
CA LEU A 115 -12.63 7.33 11.54
C LEU A 115 -12.37 8.70 12.19
N VAL A 116 -12.15 8.73 13.52
CA VAL A 116 -11.73 9.97 14.21
C VAL A 116 -10.41 10.49 13.64
N PHE A 117 -9.42 9.62 13.42
CA PHE A 117 -8.18 10.00 12.75
C PHE A 117 -8.44 10.53 11.33
N GLY A 118 -9.31 9.87 10.58
CA GLY A 118 -9.73 10.28 9.24
C GLY A 118 -10.58 11.55 9.19
N LYS A 119 -11.03 12.05 10.35
CA LYS A 119 -11.99 13.17 10.49
C LYS A 119 -13.31 12.91 9.73
N LEU A 120 -13.75 11.66 9.76
CA LEU A 120 -14.95 11.17 9.07
C LEU A 120 -15.99 10.70 10.08
N ASN A 121 -17.24 10.92 9.78
CA ASN A 121 -18.32 10.13 10.35
C ASN A 121 -18.58 8.88 9.50
N ARG A 122 -19.43 7.96 10.00
CA ARG A 122 -19.69 6.67 9.33
C ARG A 122 -20.40 6.84 7.98
N ASP A 123 -21.26 7.84 7.83
CA ASP A 123 -22.00 8.10 6.59
C ASP A 123 -21.06 8.67 5.50
N GLU A 124 -20.14 9.56 5.88
CA GLU A 124 -19.10 10.04 4.97
C GLU A 124 -18.16 8.90 4.55
N ALA A 125 -17.76 8.05 5.50
CA ALA A 125 -16.89 6.91 5.25
C ALA A 125 -17.51 5.86 4.31
N GLU A 126 -18.83 5.74 4.28
CA GLU A 126 -19.56 4.84 3.37
C GLU A 126 -19.40 5.25 1.90
N LEU A 127 -19.20 6.54 1.63
CA LEU A 127 -19.02 7.08 0.29
C LEU A 127 -17.58 6.98 -0.21
N LEU A 128 -16.62 6.64 0.66
CA LEU A 128 -15.20 6.64 0.35
C LEU A 128 -14.69 5.21 0.17
N PRO A 129 -14.14 4.86 -1.02
CA PRO A 129 -13.61 3.52 -1.25
C PRO A 129 -12.35 3.26 -0.41
N GLU A 130 -12.21 2.03 0.05
CA GLU A 130 -10.97 1.53 0.62
C GLU A 130 -9.95 1.26 -0.49
N MET A 131 -8.67 1.58 -0.25
CA MET A 131 -7.57 1.29 -1.17
C MET A 131 -6.94 -0.07 -0.87
N TRP A 132 -6.65 -0.83 -1.90
CA TRP A 132 -5.98 -2.13 -1.78
C TRP A 132 -4.47 -1.95 -1.64
N THR A 133 -3.90 -2.33 -0.52
CA THR A 133 -2.49 -2.09 -0.21
C THR A 133 -1.55 -3.24 -0.58
N CYS A 134 -2.00 -4.21 -1.35
CA CYS A 134 -1.06 -5.13 -1.99
C CYS A 134 -0.14 -4.41 -2.99
N ILE A 135 -0.63 -3.30 -3.56
CA ILE A 135 0.12 -2.39 -4.42
C ILE A 135 -0.41 -0.96 -4.25
N PHE A 136 0.48 -0.02 -4.06
CA PHE A 136 0.19 1.42 -4.13
C PHE A 136 1.49 2.21 -4.30
N GLY A 137 1.37 3.45 -4.75
CA GLY A 137 2.55 4.30 -4.93
C GLY A 137 2.21 5.78 -4.85
N PHE A 138 3.22 6.58 -4.52
CA PHE A 138 3.12 8.03 -4.46
C PHE A 138 4.40 8.70 -4.96
N ASN A 139 4.21 9.86 -5.56
CA ASN A 139 5.27 10.73 -6.04
C ASN A 139 5.49 11.87 -5.03
N LEU A 140 6.58 11.82 -4.28
CA LEU A 140 6.93 12.79 -3.25
C LEU A 140 7.35 14.17 -3.80
N LEU A 141 7.47 14.34 -5.11
CA LEU A 141 7.68 15.65 -5.72
C LEU A 141 6.36 16.42 -5.90
N THR A 142 5.21 15.79 -5.63
CA THR A 142 3.89 16.42 -5.66
C THR A 142 3.38 16.73 -4.25
N ASP A 143 2.58 17.78 -4.11
CA ASP A 143 1.93 18.12 -2.84
C ASP A 143 1.05 16.99 -2.31
N LYS A 144 0.30 16.30 -3.18
CA LYS A 144 -0.55 15.15 -2.81
C LYS A 144 0.31 14.00 -2.28
N GLY A 145 1.44 13.68 -2.93
CA GLY A 145 2.36 12.63 -2.49
C GLY A 145 3.01 12.91 -1.14
N GLN A 146 3.46 14.14 -0.92
CA GLN A 146 4.02 14.57 0.38
C GLN A 146 2.97 14.50 1.49
N LYS A 147 1.75 14.98 1.23
CA LYS A 147 0.63 14.87 2.19
C LYS A 147 0.26 13.42 2.48
N CYS A 148 0.22 12.57 1.45
CA CYS A 148 -0.08 11.15 1.64
C CYS A 148 0.95 10.48 2.56
N TRP A 149 2.23 10.68 2.30
CA TRP A 149 3.28 10.15 3.18
C TRP A 149 3.14 10.71 4.60
N HIS A 150 2.93 12.01 4.76
CA HIS A 150 2.71 12.62 6.06
C HIS A 150 1.57 11.96 6.84
N TYR A 151 0.43 11.68 6.19
CA TYR A 151 -0.68 11.00 6.85
C TYR A 151 -0.40 9.53 7.13
N VAL A 152 0.38 8.83 6.30
CA VAL A 152 0.86 7.47 6.61
C VAL A 152 1.72 7.47 7.87
N GLU A 153 2.63 8.45 8.04
CA GLU A 153 3.42 8.62 9.27
C GLU A 153 2.54 8.93 10.48
N GLN A 154 1.58 9.81 10.34
CA GLN A 154 0.63 10.11 11.42
C GLN A 154 -0.18 8.88 11.83
N ALA A 155 -0.71 8.12 10.85
CA ALA A 155 -1.44 6.87 11.10
C ALA A 155 -0.58 5.84 11.84
N PHE A 156 0.70 5.73 11.49
CA PHE A 156 1.66 4.87 12.19
C PHE A 156 1.85 5.32 13.64
N ASN A 157 2.05 6.61 13.88
CA ASN A 157 2.31 7.17 15.21
C ASN A 157 1.11 7.04 16.16
N VAL A 158 -0.12 7.14 15.64
CA VAL A 158 -1.34 6.99 16.46
C VAL A 158 -1.85 5.54 16.53
N GLY A 159 -1.18 4.59 15.90
CA GLY A 159 -1.43 3.16 16.03
C GLY A 159 -2.51 2.58 15.11
N VAL A 160 -2.90 3.25 14.03
CA VAL A 160 -3.84 2.69 13.02
C VAL A 160 -3.33 1.37 12.44
N PHE A 161 -2.01 1.22 12.24
CA PHE A 161 -1.38 -0.03 11.80
C PHE A 161 -1.49 -1.18 12.80
N ASP A 162 -1.82 -0.89 14.06
CA ASP A 162 -1.90 -1.87 15.15
C ASP A 162 -3.32 -2.28 15.50
N THR A 163 -4.30 -1.69 14.83
CA THR A 163 -5.72 -1.95 15.09
C THR A 163 -6.00 -3.45 15.03
N PRO A 164 -6.57 -4.05 16.08
CA PRO A 164 -6.93 -5.47 16.06
C PRO A 164 -7.93 -5.76 14.95
N ARG A 165 -7.74 -6.89 14.29
CA ARG A 165 -8.66 -7.36 13.23
C ARG A 165 -10.00 -7.89 13.79
N ASP A 166 -10.16 -7.87 15.09
CA ASP A 166 -11.35 -8.37 15.76
C ASP A 166 -12.57 -7.47 15.50
N HIS A 167 -13.66 -8.08 15.09
CA HIS A 167 -14.91 -7.41 14.77
C HIS A 167 -15.66 -6.89 16.01
N ALA A 168 -15.52 -7.58 17.15
CA ALA A 168 -16.43 -7.40 18.28
C ALA A 168 -16.31 -6.03 18.99
N ASN A 169 -15.16 -5.37 18.87
CA ASN A 169 -14.84 -4.16 19.66
C ASN A 169 -14.47 -2.93 18.81
N GLY A 170 -14.54 -3.00 17.49
CA GLY A 170 -14.12 -1.91 16.60
C GLY A 170 -15.15 -0.82 16.41
N SER A 171 -16.43 -1.17 16.41
CA SER A 171 -17.57 -0.26 16.28
C SER A 171 -18.88 -0.97 16.62
N ALA A 172 -19.85 -0.21 17.14
CA ALA A 172 -21.23 -0.68 17.30
C ALA A 172 -22.06 -0.51 16.01
N ASP A 173 -21.54 0.15 14.99
CA ASP A 173 -22.24 0.36 13.72
C ASP A 173 -22.27 -0.95 12.92
N PRO A 174 -23.45 -1.42 12.45
CA PRO A 174 -23.58 -2.70 11.75
C PRO A 174 -22.91 -2.74 10.38
N ARG A 175 -22.50 -1.61 9.82
CA ARG A 175 -21.74 -1.54 8.57
C ARG A 175 -20.26 -1.94 8.76
N TYR A 176 -19.73 -1.82 9.97
CA TYR A 176 -18.34 -2.21 10.27
C TYR A 176 -18.18 -3.73 10.19
N LEU A 177 -17.24 -4.19 9.38
CA LEU A 177 -16.96 -5.61 9.17
C LEU A 177 -15.68 -6.05 9.86
N HIS A 178 -14.59 -5.33 9.68
CA HIS A 178 -13.26 -5.65 10.25
C HIS A 178 -12.26 -4.52 9.99
N ALA A 179 -11.27 -4.38 10.84
CA ALA A 179 -10.13 -3.51 10.57
C ALA A 179 -9.13 -4.17 9.62
N ARG A 180 -8.46 -3.36 8.81
CA ARG A 180 -7.50 -3.79 7.79
C ARG A 180 -6.11 -3.18 7.98
N GLN A 181 -5.75 -2.74 9.18
CA GLN A 181 -4.44 -2.25 9.61
C GLN A 181 -3.76 -1.29 8.61
N ASP A 182 -2.72 -1.76 7.92
CA ASP A 182 -1.99 -1.02 6.90
C ASP A 182 -2.89 -0.53 5.76
N GLN A 183 -3.90 -1.31 5.38
CA GLN A 183 -4.85 -0.96 4.34
C GLN A 183 -5.76 0.19 4.78
N THR A 184 -6.22 0.18 6.03
CA THR A 184 -6.95 1.30 6.65
C THR A 184 -6.08 2.56 6.68
N ALA A 185 -4.83 2.45 7.15
CA ALA A 185 -3.92 3.59 7.25
C ALA A 185 -3.65 4.27 5.90
N VAL A 186 -3.35 3.47 4.87
CA VAL A 186 -3.09 3.99 3.51
C VAL A 186 -4.35 4.56 2.86
N SER A 187 -5.51 3.93 3.09
CA SER A 187 -6.78 4.43 2.56
C SER A 187 -7.15 5.79 3.15
N LEU A 188 -7.01 5.96 4.45
CA LEU A 188 -7.23 7.26 5.11
C LEU A 188 -6.23 8.30 4.61
N ALA A 189 -4.95 7.94 4.48
CA ALA A 189 -3.93 8.83 3.94
C ALA A 189 -4.23 9.26 2.50
N TYR A 190 -4.71 8.34 1.65
CA TYR A 190 -5.18 8.65 0.28
C TYR A 190 -6.26 9.73 0.28
N HIS A 191 -7.31 9.56 1.07
CA HIS A 191 -8.42 10.52 1.11
C HIS A 191 -8.02 11.86 1.74
N LEU A 192 -7.28 11.85 2.85
CA LEU A 192 -6.81 13.07 3.52
C LEU A 192 -5.83 13.88 2.66
N SER A 193 -5.08 13.24 1.76
CA SER A 193 -4.17 13.91 0.83
C SER A 193 -4.86 14.52 -0.39
N GLY A 194 -6.14 14.20 -0.61
CA GLY A 194 -6.92 14.68 -1.75
C GLY A 194 -6.58 13.99 -3.06
N TYR A 195 -6.10 12.75 -3.03
CA TYR A 195 -5.99 11.94 -4.23
C TYR A 195 -7.37 11.59 -4.80
N ASP A 196 -7.45 11.49 -6.14
CA ASP A 196 -8.64 11.17 -6.93
C ASP A 196 -8.34 10.21 -8.09
N CYS A 197 -7.16 9.57 -8.08
CA CYS A 197 -6.63 8.76 -9.17
C CYS A 197 -6.68 7.25 -8.93
N ALA A 198 -7.59 6.75 -8.06
CA ALA A 198 -7.67 5.33 -7.80
C ALA A 198 -8.29 4.55 -8.95
N PHE A 199 -7.65 3.44 -9.32
CA PHE A 199 -8.16 2.50 -10.31
C PHE A 199 -9.25 1.61 -9.68
N PRO A 200 -10.28 1.19 -10.47
CA PRO A 200 -11.25 0.22 -9.99
C PRO A 200 -10.59 -1.13 -9.66
N PRO A 201 -11.18 -1.95 -8.79
CA PRO A 201 -10.76 -3.33 -8.64
C PRO A 201 -10.87 -4.06 -9.98
N ASN A 202 -9.96 -4.96 -10.30
CA ASN A 202 -9.97 -5.77 -11.52
C ASN A 202 -9.55 -5.04 -12.83
N GLY A 203 -8.41 -4.48 -12.92
CA GLY A 203 -7.87 -3.95 -14.19
C GLY A 203 -6.38 -4.20 -14.32
N ILE A 204 -5.70 -4.21 -13.18
CA ILE A 204 -4.24 -4.26 -13.11
C ILE A 204 -3.77 -5.51 -12.35
N VAL A 205 -4.51 -5.92 -11.32
CA VAL A 205 -4.22 -7.11 -10.51
C VAL A 205 -5.35 -8.12 -10.68
N ALA A 206 -5.01 -9.35 -11.06
CA ALA A 206 -5.95 -10.47 -11.07
C ALA A 206 -5.76 -11.33 -9.82
N ASP A 207 -6.87 -11.66 -9.16
CA ASP A 207 -6.90 -12.62 -8.06
C ASP A 207 -6.98 -14.04 -8.62
N TYR A 208 -6.00 -14.88 -8.28
CA TYR A 208 -6.01 -16.35 -8.45
C TYR A 208 -6.28 -16.90 -9.86
N LYS A 209 -6.35 -16.07 -10.89
CA LYS A 209 -6.61 -16.51 -12.26
C LYS A 209 -5.61 -15.87 -13.21
N ASP A 210 -5.19 -16.66 -14.18
CA ASP A 210 -4.43 -16.17 -15.31
C ASP A 210 -5.31 -15.23 -16.11
N ASN A 211 -4.87 -13.99 -16.26
CA ASN A 211 -5.56 -12.98 -17.04
C ASN A 211 -4.51 -12.25 -17.90
N GLU A 212 -4.51 -12.51 -19.19
CA GLU A 212 -3.56 -11.95 -20.14
C GLU A 212 -3.55 -10.40 -20.19
N HIS A 213 -4.60 -9.77 -19.68
CA HIS A 213 -4.73 -8.32 -19.61
C HIS A 213 -4.21 -7.70 -18.33
N SER A 214 -3.88 -8.51 -17.31
CA SER A 214 -3.39 -8.03 -16.02
C SER A 214 -1.87 -7.85 -16.04
N LEU A 215 -1.39 -6.75 -15.42
CA LEU A 215 0.04 -6.51 -15.21
C LEU A 215 0.59 -7.37 -14.09
N LEU A 216 -0.22 -7.65 -13.09
CA LEU A 216 0.17 -8.35 -11.88
C LEU A 216 -0.85 -9.43 -11.55
N PHE A 217 -0.35 -10.52 -10.96
CA PHE A 217 -1.18 -11.51 -10.31
C PHE A 217 -0.98 -11.44 -8.81
N ARG A 218 -2.07 -11.69 -8.09
CA ARG A 218 -2.02 -12.00 -6.67
C ARG A 218 -2.22 -13.50 -6.49
N GLN A 219 -1.35 -14.13 -5.72
CA GLN A 219 -1.49 -15.51 -5.27
C GLN A 219 -1.43 -15.52 -3.74
N GLY A 220 -2.28 -16.32 -3.11
CA GLY A 220 -2.12 -16.65 -1.70
C GLY A 220 -0.74 -17.28 -1.45
N LEU A 221 -0.20 -17.05 -0.27
CA LEU A 221 1.07 -17.62 0.19
C LEU A 221 0.84 -18.97 0.82
#